data_87d3a14db479c1a2b5c940f04049f6fb
#
_entry.id   87d3a14db479c1a2b5c940f04049f6fb
#
_cell.length_a   1.000
_cell.length_b   1.000
_cell.length_c   1.000
_cell.angle_alpha   90.00
_cell.angle_beta   90.00
_cell.angle_gamma   90.00
#
_symmetry.space_group_name_H-M   'P 1'
#
loop_
_entity.id
_entity.type
_entity.pdbx_description
1 polymer ?
#
loop_
_entity_poly.entity_id
_entity_poly.type
_entity_poly.pdbx_seq_one_letter_code
_entity_poly.pdbx_strand_id
1 'polypeptide(L)'
;MKALFIGGTGTISTDVVALAQQRGWEITLLNRGSKKMPEGIHSIIADINDEEAVAKAIALEHYDVVAQFIGYTAEDVKRDIRLFQNKTRQYIFISSASAYQKPLTDYRITESTPLVNPYWQYSRNKIEAEEVLMSAYRTSGFPVTIVRPSHTYNGTKPPVAVHGDKGNWQILKRILDGKPVIIPGDGSSLWTLTHSKDFAKGYVGLMANPHAIGNAFHITTDESMTWNQIYQTIADALGKPLNALHVASDFLAKHSDHYDFRGELLGDRKSTRLNSSH
;
A
#
# COMPACT_ATOMS: atom_id res chain seq x y z
N MET A 1 -16.52 5.69 18.69
CA MET A 1 -15.36 4.77 18.63
C MET A 1 -14.12 5.58 18.36
N LYS A 2 -13.00 5.20 18.95
CA LYS A 2 -11.73 5.94 18.93
C LYS A 2 -10.66 5.20 18.13
N ALA A 3 -10.03 5.89 17.18
CA ALA A 3 -9.00 5.29 16.34
C ALA A 3 -7.71 6.12 16.32
N LEU A 4 -6.56 5.43 16.43
CA LEU A 4 -5.24 6.00 16.21
C LEU A 4 -4.73 5.58 14.84
N PHE A 5 -4.37 6.54 14.00
CA PHE A 5 -3.74 6.31 12.71
C PHE A 5 -2.25 6.65 12.77
N ILE A 6 -1.39 5.67 12.58
CA ILE A 6 0.05 5.85 12.46
C ILE A 6 0.34 6.15 10.98
N GLY A 7 0.63 7.40 10.65
CA GLY A 7 0.61 7.95 9.31
C GLY A 7 -0.67 8.76 9.05
N GLY A 8 -1.55 8.37 8.15
CA GLY A 8 -2.88 9.02 7.95
C GLY A 8 -2.91 10.13 6.90
N THR A 9 -1.78 10.53 6.33
CA THR A 9 -1.68 11.60 5.32
C THR A 9 -1.08 11.16 3.99
N GLY A 10 -1.09 9.85 3.72
CA GLY A 10 -0.59 9.22 2.50
C GLY A 10 -1.68 9.02 1.44
N THR A 11 -1.30 8.44 0.29
CA THR A 11 -2.21 8.18 -0.85
C THR A 11 -3.43 7.34 -0.43
N ILE A 12 -3.23 6.31 0.36
CA ILE A 12 -4.29 5.39 0.80
C ILE A 12 -5.00 5.94 2.03
N SER A 13 -4.22 6.40 3.02
CA SER A 13 -4.74 6.73 4.35
C SER A 13 -5.61 7.98 4.40
N THR A 14 -5.39 8.96 3.51
CA THR A 14 -6.15 10.21 3.52
C THR A 14 -7.65 9.98 3.35
N ASP A 15 -8.05 9.16 2.37
CA ASP A 15 -9.47 8.87 2.14
C ASP A 15 -10.06 7.92 3.21
N VAL A 16 -9.23 7.03 3.79
CA VAL A 16 -9.66 6.21 4.94
C VAL A 16 -9.97 7.08 6.16
N VAL A 17 -9.08 8.03 6.48
CA VAL A 17 -9.26 8.99 7.58
C VAL A 17 -10.53 9.84 7.35
N ALA A 18 -10.69 10.39 6.14
CA ALA A 18 -11.86 11.21 5.81
C ALA A 18 -13.17 10.40 5.94
N LEU A 19 -13.21 9.18 5.42
CA LEU A 19 -14.41 8.33 5.53
C LEU A 19 -14.70 7.88 6.96
N ALA A 20 -13.67 7.54 7.74
CA ALA A 20 -13.84 7.20 9.15
C ALA A 20 -14.39 8.39 9.95
N GLN A 21 -13.87 9.60 9.72
CA GLN A 21 -14.37 10.83 10.34
C GLN A 21 -15.86 11.06 9.98
N GLN A 22 -16.22 10.92 8.71
CA GLN A 22 -17.61 11.04 8.25
C GLN A 22 -18.54 10.02 8.90
N ARG A 23 -18.04 8.84 9.28
CA ARG A 23 -18.78 7.81 10.02
C ARG A 23 -18.76 7.99 11.54
N GLY A 24 -18.29 9.14 12.02
CA GLY A 24 -18.34 9.49 13.45
C GLY A 24 -17.24 8.87 14.30
N TRP A 25 -16.11 8.45 13.71
CA TRP A 25 -14.94 8.03 14.46
C TRP A 25 -14.23 9.25 15.07
N GLU A 26 -13.87 9.16 16.33
CA GLU A 26 -12.91 10.05 16.97
C GLU A 26 -11.50 9.64 16.53
N ILE A 27 -10.83 10.51 15.78
CA ILE A 27 -9.56 10.17 15.12
C ILE A 27 -8.41 10.93 15.75
N THR A 28 -7.35 10.20 16.06
CA THR A 28 -6.04 10.74 16.39
C THR A 28 -5.04 10.32 15.32
N LEU A 29 -4.28 11.26 14.76
CA LEU A 29 -3.17 10.96 13.86
C LEU A 29 -1.84 11.07 14.62
N LEU A 30 -1.03 10.02 14.55
CA LEU A 30 0.36 10.04 14.98
C LEU A 30 1.26 10.25 13.76
N ASN A 31 1.94 11.38 13.71
CA ASN A 31 2.84 11.75 12.61
C ASN A 31 3.89 12.78 13.05
N ARG A 32 4.87 13.04 12.18
CA ARG A 32 5.99 13.97 12.45
C ARG A 32 5.64 15.45 12.23
N GLY A 33 4.38 15.81 11.99
CA GLY A 33 3.93 17.19 11.80
C GLY A 33 4.33 17.84 10.48
N SER A 34 4.83 17.09 9.49
CA SER A 34 5.32 17.64 8.21
C SER A 34 4.22 18.07 7.24
N LYS A 35 2.97 17.65 7.47
CA LYS A 35 1.81 17.97 6.63
C LYS A 35 0.73 18.66 7.45
N LYS A 36 -0.05 19.53 6.79
CA LYS A 36 -1.22 20.17 7.41
C LYS A 36 -2.22 19.09 7.83
N MET A 37 -2.67 19.22 9.07
CA MET A 37 -3.68 18.31 9.64
C MET A 37 -5.08 18.65 9.10
N PRO A 38 -5.92 17.65 8.84
CA PRO A 38 -7.34 17.88 8.57
C PRO A 38 -8.03 18.49 9.79
N GLU A 39 -9.07 19.27 9.56
CA GLU A 39 -9.84 19.90 10.62
C GLU A 39 -10.64 18.88 11.43
N GLY A 40 -10.75 19.08 12.74
CA GLY A 40 -11.51 18.20 13.64
C GLY A 40 -10.82 16.88 13.97
N ILE A 41 -9.52 16.74 13.72
CA ILE A 41 -8.71 15.55 14.02
C ILE A 41 -7.68 15.86 15.10
N HIS A 42 -7.58 14.99 16.11
CA HIS A 42 -6.53 15.09 17.12
C HIS A 42 -5.16 14.68 16.56
N SER A 43 -4.10 15.28 17.08
CA SER A 43 -2.74 15.02 16.60
C SER A 43 -1.78 14.70 17.75
N ILE A 44 -1.02 13.63 17.58
CA ILE A 44 0.19 13.35 18.34
C ILE A 44 1.37 13.60 17.40
N ILE A 45 2.14 14.65 17.66
CA ILE A 45 3.33 14.97 16.87
C ILE A 45 4.52 14.26 17.52
N ALA A 46 4.89 13.12 16.93
CA ALA A 46 6.04 12.31 17.35
C ALA A 46 6.54 11.46 16.19
N ASP A 47 7.81 11.04 16.24
CA ASP A 47 8.29 9.96 15.41
C ASP A 47 7.87 8.64 16.05
N ILE A 48 7.24 7.73 15.32
CA ILE A 48 6.83 6.42 15.82
C ILE A 48 8.04 5.60 16.32
N ASN A 49 9.24 5.88 15.83
CA ASN A 49 10.48 5.23 16.25
C ASN A 49 10.99 5.74 17.60
N ASP A 50 10.49 6.85 18.11
CA ASP A 50 10.72 7.31 19.47
C ASP A 50 9.68 6.64 20.40
N GLU A 51 9.96 5.39 20.75
CA GLU A 51 9.04 4.55 21.56
C GLU A 51 8.70 5.22 22.91
N GLU A 52 9.66 5.92 23.53
CA GLU A 52 9.44 6.56 24.84
C GLU A 52 8.47 7.74 24.70
N ALA A 53 8.69 8.62 23.72
CA ALA A 53 7.79 9.74 23.47
C ALA A 53 6.38 9.28 23.10
N VAL A 54 6.26 8.25 22.26
CA VAL A 54 4.96 7.68 21.89
C VAL A 54 4.28 7.02 23.08
N ALA A 55 4.98 6.17 23.83
CA ALA A 55 4.43 5.52 25.03
C ALA A 55 3.90 6.54 26.04
N LYS A 56 4.62 7.64 26.25
CA LYS A 56 4.19 8.74 27.13
C LYS A 56 2.93 9.43 26.59
N ALA A 57 2.89 9.71 25.28
CA ALA A 57 1.75 10.38 24.66
C ALA A 57 0.46 9.56 24.68
N ILE A 58 0.56 8.22 24.64
CA ILE A 58 -0.57 7.29 24.69
C ILE A 58 -0.78 6.62 26.04
N ALA A 59 -0.11 7.08 27.09
CA ALA A 59 -0.07 6.40 28.39
C ALA A 59 -1.48 6.11 28.98
N LEU A 60 -2.37 7.09 28.90
CA LEU A 60 -3.75 7.01 29.42
C LEU A 60 -4.78 6.64 28.32
N GLU A 61 -4.33 6.39 27.11
CA GLU A 61 -5.19 6.18 25.96
C GLU A 61 -5.47 4.69 25.71
N HIS A 62 -6.70 4.42 25.29
CA HIS A 62 -7.13 3.14 24.72
C HIS A 62 -7.88 3.41 23.45
N TYR A 63 -7.63 2.57 22.44
CA TYR A 63 -8.23 2.74 21.10
C TYR A 63 -9.07 1.51 20.75
N ASP A 64 -10.20 1.76 20.09
CA ASP A 64 -10.94 0.67 19.46
C ASP A 64 -10.15 0.11 18.27
N VAL A 65 -9.43 1.00 17.55
CA VAL A 65 -8.57 0.62 16.41
C VAL A 65 -7.25 1.39 16.44
N VAL A 66 -6.13 0.69 16.24
CA VAL A 66 -4.84 1.27 15.85
C VAL A 66 -4.58 0.87 14.40
N ALA A 67 -4.39 1.84 13.51
CA ALA A 67 -4.24 1.67 12.06
C ALA A 67 -2.81 2.05 11.63
N GLN A 68 -2.01 1.07 11.20
CA GLN A 68 -0.61 1.24 10.82
C GLN A 68 -0.43 1.34 9.31
N PHE A 69 -0.12 2.55 8.81
CA PHE A 69 0.09 2.83 7.38
C PHE A 69 1.55 2.98 6.97
N ILE A 70 2.48 3.09 7.93
CA ILE A 70 3.90 3.37 7.68
C ILE A 70 4.85 2.34 8.29
N GLY A 71 4.34 1.17 8.70
CA GLY A 71 5.16 0.03 9.11
C GLY A 71 5.58 -0.80 7.88
N TYR A 72 6.87 -1.07 7.75
CA TYR A 72 7.41 -1.77 6.57
C TYR A 72 8.16 -3.05 6.90
N THR A 73 8.66 -3.21 8.11
CA THR A 73 9.56 -4.29 8.52
C THR A 73 9.04 -5.05 9.73
N ALA A 74 9.63 -6.21 10.00
CA ALA A 74 9.38 -6.97 11.22
C ALA A 74 9.69 -6.16 12.50
N GLU A 75 10.72 -5.33 12.48
CA GLU A 75 11.08 -4.48 13.62
C GLU A 75 10.03 -3.40 13.90
N ASP A 76 9.44 -2.82 12.82
CA ASP A 76 8.35 -1.85 12.99
C ASP A 76 7.17 -2.47 13.74
N VAL A 77 6.76 -3.68 13.36
CA VAL A 77 5.60 -4.32 13.99
C VAL A 77 5.92 -4.88 15.38
N LYS A 78 7.17 -5.31 15.66
CA LYS A 78 7.59 -5.67 17.02
C LYS A 78 7.53 -4.47 17.96
N ARG A 79 7.99 -3.29 17.52
CA ARG A 79 7.81 -2.03 18.23
C ARG A 79 6.34 -1.76 18.51
N ASP A 80 5.49 -1.87 17.50
CA ASP A 80 4.06 -1.58 17.61
C ASP A 80 3.36 -2.57 18.57
N ILE A 81 3.74 -3.85 18.56
CA ILE A 81 3.25 -4.83 19.55
C ILE A 81 3.58 -4.36 20.98
N ARG A 82 4.83 -3.93 21.24
CA ARG A 82 5.21 -3.41 22.57
C ARG A 82 4.39 -2.19 22.97
N LEU A 83 4.16 -1.26 22.05
CA LEU A 83 3.45 -0.01 22.32
C LEU A 83 1.94 -0.21 22.52
N PHE A 84 1.33 -1.13 21.76
CA PHE A 84 -0.12 -1.23 21.68
C PHE A 84 -0.71 -2.50 22.29
N GLN A 85 0.10 -3.41 22.80
CA GLN A 85 -0.39 -4.55 23.60
C GLN A 85 -1.26 -4.05 24.76
N ASN A 86 -2.49 -4.55 24.87
CA ASN A 86 -3.49 -4.12 25.85
C ASN A 86 -3.97 -2.66 25.74
N LYS A 87 -3.63 -1.94 24.67
CA LYS A 87 -4.07 -0.55 24.43
C LYS A 87 -5.01 -0.42 23.23
N THR A 88 -5.21 -1.49 22.48
CA THR A 88 -6.14 -1.49 21.34
C THR A 88 -6.98 -2.76 21.33
N ARG A 89 -8.21 -2.65 20.80
CA ARG A 89 -9.10 -3.79 20.56
C ARG A 89 -8.85 -4.43 19.21
N GLN A 90 -8.27 -3.66 18.26
CA GLN A 90 -7.89 -4.14 16.94
C GLN A 90 -6.68 -3.33 16.45
N TYR A 91 -5.68 -4.03 15.93
CA TYR A 91 -4.54 -3.44 15.25
C TYR A 91 -4.62 -3.80 13.77
N ILE A 92 -4.75 -2.81 12.88
CA ILE A 92 -4.86 -3.06 11.43
C ILE A 92 -3.53 -2.67 10.77
N PHE A 93 -2.88 -3.66 10.17
CA PHE A 93 -1.61 -3.50 9.48
C PHE A 93 -1.80 -3.42 7.96
N ILE A 94 -1.25 -2.38 7.33
CA ILE A 94 -1.17 -2.30 5.87
C ILE A 94 0.04 -3.08 5.38
N SER A 95 -0.22 -4.25 4.82
CA SER A 95 0.74 -5.06 4.07
C SER A 95 0.76 -4.68 2.58
N SER A 96 0.88 -5.63 1.69
CA SER A 96 0.88 -5.40 0.24
C SER A 96 0.50 -6.67 -0.53
N ALA A 97 -0.22 -6.53 -1.65
CA ALA A 97 -0.44 -7.62 -2.60
C ALA A 97 0.87 -8.11 -3.26
N SER A 98 1.95 -7.34 -3.20
CA SER A 98 3.27 -7.79 -3.65
C SER A 98 3.87 -8.91 -2.79
N ALA A 99 3.33 -9.14 -1.59
CA ALA A 99 3.72 -10.25 -0.71
C ALA A 99 3.32 -11.63 -1.27
N TYR A 100 2.29 -11.70 -2.11
CA TYR A 100 1.86 -12.95 -2.72
C TYR A 100 2.92 -13.56 -3.63
N GLN A 101 2.86 -14.89 -3.76
CA GLN A 101 3.82 -15.71 -4.48
C GLN A 101 4.20 -15.14 -5.85
N LYS A 102 5.51 -15.11 -6.11
CA LYS A 102 6.11 -14.79 -7.41
C LYS A 102 7.20 -15.81 -7.77
N PRO A 103 7.25 -16.35 -9.01
CA PRO A 103 6.24 -16.16 -10.05
C PRO A 103 4.89 -16.76 -9.65
N LEU A 104 3.82 -16.28 -10.23
CA LEU A 104 2.48 -16.79 -9.96
C LEU A 104 2.30 -18.18 -10.59
N THR A 105 1.65 -19.07 -9.85
CA THR A 105 1.20 -20.38 -10.33
C THR A 105 -0.23 -20.35 -10.86
N ASP A 106 -1.03 -19.38 -10.42
CA ASP A 106 -2.39 -19.12 -10.89
C ASP A 106 -2.54 -17.60 -11.17
N TYR A 107 -3.36 -17.25 -12.15
CA TYR A 107 -3.64 -15.84 -12.47
C TYR A 107 -4.56 -15.17 -11.43
N ARG A 108 -5.39 -15.97 -10.75
CA ARG A 108 -6.22 -15.50 -9.64
C ARG A 108 -5.42 -15.48 -8.34
N ILE A 109 -5.35 -14.32 -7.74
CA ILE A 109 -4.74 -14.12 -6.43
C ILE A 109 -5.87 -13.97 -5.40
N THR A 110 -5.80 -14.79 -4.36
CA THR A 110 -6.71 -14.75 -3.22
C THR A 110 -5.91 -14.66 -1.93
N GLU A 111 -6.56 -14.45 -0.80
CA GLU A 111 -5.90 -14.38 0.51
C GLU A 111 -5.18 -15.69 0.88
N SER A 112 -5.60 -16.82 0.29
CA SER A 112 -4.96 -18.14 0.47
C SER A 112 -3.73 -18.36 -0.43
N THR A 113 -3.46 -17.47 -1.38
CA THR A 113 -2.24 -17.54 -2.19
C THR A 113 -1.02 -17.45 -1.28
N PRO A 114 -0.03 -18.36 -1.40
CA PRO A 114 1.17 -18.35 -0.57
C PRO A 114 1.91 -17.00 -0.62
N LEU A 115 2.59 -16.66 0.48
CA LEU A 115 3.39 -15.45 0.59
C LEU A 115 4.86 -15.81 0.30
N VAL A 116 5.31 -15.57 -0.92
CA VAL A 116 6.69 -15.82 -1.37
C VAL A 116 7.07 -14.83 -2.46
N ASN A 117 8.03 -13.96 -2.20
CA ASN A 117 8.52 -13.05 -3.22
C ASN A 117 10.06 -12.93 -3.18
N PRO A 118 10.78 -13.70 -4.01
CA PRO A 118 12.24 -13.68 -4.02
C PRO A 118 12.83 -12.45 -4.71
N TYR A 119 12.04 -11.67 -5.41
CA TYR A 119 12.55 -10.59 -6.27
C TYR A 119 12.67 -9.25 -5.56
N TRP A 120 11.81 -8.95 -4.57
CA TRP A 120 11.70 -7.62 -4.00
C TRP A 120 11.84 -7.61 -2.48
N GLN A 121 12.83 -6.88 -1.96
CA GLN A 121 13.08 -6.81 -0.51
C GLN A 121 11.89 -6.21 0.25
N TYR A 122 11.24 -5.20 -0.32
CA TYR A 122 10.02 -4.63 0.24
C TYR A 122 8.96 -5.70 0.52
N SER A 123 8.75 -6.61 -0.44
CA SER A 123 7.76 -7.69 -0.29
C SER A 123 8.18 -8.70 0.78
N ARG A 124 9.46 -9.05 0.86
CA ARG A 124 10.00 -9.93 1.93
C ARG A 124 9.81 -9.31 3.30
N ASN A 125 10.11 -8.00 3.44
CA ASN A 125 9.90 -7.28 4.69
C ASN A 125 8.42 -7.30 5.13
N LYS A 126 7.48 -7.16 4.18
CA LYS A 126 6.04 -7.25 4.47
C LYS A 126 5.63 -8.65 4.90
N ILE A 127 6.17 -9.70 4.26
CA ILE A 127 5.93 -11.10 4.64
C ILE A 127 6.42 -11.34 6.07
N GLU A 128 7.65 -10.96 6.39
CA GLU A 128 8.23 -11.11 7.72
C GLU A 128 7.42 -10.34 8.79
N ALA A 129 6.93 -9.14 8.46
CA ALA A 129 6.08 -8.37 9.36
C ALA A 129 4.73 -9.08 9.62
N GLU A 130 4.09 -9.65 8.59
CA GLU A 130 2.87 -10.43 8.75
C GLU A 130 3.10 -11.68 9.63
N GLU A 131 4.22 -12.39 9.45
CA GLU A 131 4.58 -13.56 10.25
C GLU A 131 4.72 -13.21 11.73
N VAL A 132 5.41 -12.11 12.04
CA VAL A 132 5.56 -11.60 13.43
C VAL A 132 4.20 -11.26 14.03
N LEU A 133 3.34 -10.55 13.30
CA LEU A 133 2.00 -10.17 13.78
C LEU A 133 1.11 -11.39 14.00
N MET A 134 1.10 -12.34 13.08
CA MET A 134 0.31 -13.57 13.21
C MET A 134 0.84 -14.49 14.30
N SER A 135 2.15 -14.49 14.56
CA SER A 135 2.75 -15.15 15.72
C SER A 135 2.27 -14.51 17.03
N ALA A 136 2.32 -13.17 17.13
CA ALA A 136 1.83 -12.45 18.32
C ALA A 136 0.33 -12.68 18.56
N TYR A 137 -0.49 -12.74 17.50
CA TYR A 137 -1.90 -13.11 17.64
C TYR A 137 -2.07 -14.49 18.29
N ARG A 138 -1.33 -15.51 17.85
CA ARG A 138 -1.44 -16.88 18.35
C ARG A 138 -0.87 -17.06 19.76
N THR A 139 0.18 -16.33 20.12
CA THR A 139 0.93 -16.54 21.36
C THR A 139 0.54 -15.60 22.49
N SER A 140 0.17 -14.35 22.18
CA SER A 140 -0.15 -13.32 23.16
C SER A 140 -1.53 -12.67 22.97
N GLY A 141 -2.32 -13.13 21.98
CA GLY A 141 -3.63 -12.58 21.72
C GLY A 141 -3.60 -11.15 21.15
N PHE A 142 -2.49 -10.71 20.54
CA PHE A 142 -2.42 -9.38 19.91
C PHE A 142 -3.47 -9.28 18.77
N PRO A 143 -4.43 -8.33 18.82
CA PRO A 143 -5.64 -8.38 18.01
C PRO A 143 -5.43 -7.85 16.59
N VAL A 144 -4.62 -8.54 15.78
CA VAL A 144 -4.21 -8.09 14.44
C VAL A 144 -5.26 -8.39 13.37
N THR A 145 -5.41 -7.45 12.44
CA THR A 145 -6.04 -7.61 11.12
C THR A 145 -5.02 -7.16 10.07
N ILE A 146 -4.80 -7.96 9.03
CA ILE A 146 -3.87 -7.64 7.96
C ILE A 146 -4.67 -7.20 6.73
N VAL A 147 -4.25 -6.11 6.09
CA VAL A 147 -4.84 -5.63 4.84
C VAL A 147 -3.77 -5.58 3.77
N ARG A 148 -4.01 -6.25 2.64
CA ARG A 148 -3.12 -6.31 1.48
C ARG A 148 -3.72 -5.50 0.34
N PRO A 149 -3.39 -4.20 0.20
CA PRO A 149 -3.83 -3.41 -0.94
C PRO A 149 -3.12 -3.86 -2.22
N SER A 150 -3.81 -3.78 -3.36
CA SER A 150 -3.22 -3.79 -4.68
C SER A 150 -2.72 -2.38 -5.05
N HIS A 151 -2.58 -2.06 -6.33
CA HIS A 151 -2.13 -0.73 -6.76
C HIS A 151 -3.21 0.33 -6.48
N THR A 152 -3.04 1.04 -5.39
CA THR A 152 -3.98 2.07 -4.98
C THR A 152 -3.55 3.43 -5.51
N TYR A 153 -4.47 4.16 -6.11
CA TYR A 153 -4.26 5.48 -6.70
C TYR A 153 -5.30 6.49 -6.21
N ASN A 154 -5.01 7.77 -6.44
CA ASN A 154 -5.96 8.87 -6.14
C ASN A 154 -5.75 10.03 -7.12
N GLY A 155 -6.52 11.12 -6.95
CA GLY A 155 -6.44 12.30 -7.82
C GLY A 155 -5.08 13.01 -7.85
N THR A 156 -4.18 12.73 -6.91
CA THR A 156 -2.83 13.32 -6.86
C THR A 156 -1.72 12.35 -7.28
N LYS A 157 -2.02 11.05 -7.34
CA LYS A 157 -1.07 10.00 -7.71
C LYS A 157 -1.71 9.05 -8.71
N PRO A 158 -1.66 9.38 -10.02
CA PRO A 158 -2.21 8.54 -11.07
C PRO A 158 -1.47 7.19 -11.16
N PRO A 159 -2.17 6.11 -11.63
CA PRO A 159 -1.62 4.76 -11.67
C PRO A 159 -0.73 4.58 -12.91
N VAL A 160 0.55 4.89 -12.78
CA VAL A 160 1.55 4.64 -13.84
C VAL A 160 2.53 3.57 -13.42
N ALA A 161 2.98 2.74 -14.37
CA ALA A 161 3.89 1.63 -14.12
C ALA A 161 5.30 2.09 -13.76
N VAL A 162 5.77 3.14 -14.45
CA VAL A 162 7.12 3.68 -14.34
C VAL A 162 7.04 5.19 -14.20
N HIS A 163 7.81 5.74 -13.29
CA HIS A 163 7.94 7.19 -13.11
C HIS A 163 9.40 7.53 -12.77
N GLY A 164 9.81 8.76 -13.04
CA GLY A 164 11.11 9.27 -12.62
C GLY A 164 11.07 9.92 -11.23
N ASP A 165 12.17 10.56 -10.84
CA ASP A 165 12.37 11.19 -9.52
C ASP A 165 11.33 12.25 -9.17
N LYS A 166 10.75 12.90 -10.17
CA LYS A 166 9.69 13.91 -9.98
C LYS A 166 8.28 13.30 -9.90
N GLY A 167 8.20 11.97 -9.78
CA GLY A 167 6.95 11.24 -9.56
C GLY A 167 6.05 11.11 -10.80
N ASN A 168 4.83 10.63 -10.53
CA ASN A 168 3.87 10.23 -11.57
C ASN A 168 3.43 11.38 -12.49
N TRP A 169 3.45 12.62 -12.00
CA TRP A 169 3.08 13.81 -12.79
C TRP A 169 3.95 13.98 -14.05
N GLN A 170 5.21 13.56 -14.03
CA GLN A 170 6.06 13.62 -15.22
C GLN A 170 5.49 12.84 -16.40
N ILE A 171 4.85 11.70 -16.13
CA ILE A 171 4.26 10.86 -17.18
C ILE A 171 3.07 11.57 -17.80
N LEU A 172 2.17 12.14 -16.98
CA LEU A 172 1.02 12.90 -17.46
C LEU A 172 1.48 14.10 -18.31
N LYS A 173 2.49 14.83 -17.81
CA LYS A 173 3.05 15.96 -18.55
C LYS A 173 3.64 15.55 -19.91
N ARG A 174 4.31 14.40 -19.99
CA ARG A 174 4.84 13.87 -21.26
C ARG A 174 3.71 13.55 -22.23
N ILE A 175 2.60 12.94 -21.76
CA ILE A 175 1.41 12.69 -22.59
C ILE A 175 0.82 14.03 -23.10
N LEU A 176 0.65 15.01 -22.21
CA LEU A 176 0.15 16.34 -22.56
C LEU A 176 1.02 17.04 -23.62
N ASP A 177 2.34 16.85 -23.53
CA ASP A 177 3.34 17.41 -24.45
C ASP A 177 3.51 16.56 -25.73
N GLY A 178 2.78 15.45 -25.93
CA GLY A 178 2.92 14.51 -27.06
C GLY A 178 4.24 13.71 -27.07
N LYS A 179 4.96 13.69 -25.96
CA LYS A 179 6.24 13.00 -25.82
C LYS A 179 6.05 11.51 -25.53
N PRO A 180 6.99 10.64 -25.96
CA PRO A 180 6.92 9.21 -25.65
C PRO A 180 6.89 8.95 -24.13
N VAL A 181 6.08 7.98 -23.70
CA VAL A 181 6.03 7.45 -22.33
C VAL A 181 6.40 5.98 -22.33
N ILE A 182 7.18 5.56 -21.33
CA ILE A 182 7.63 4.18 -21.21
C ILE A 182 6.54 3.32 -20.61
N ILE A 183 6.26 2.19 -21.29
CA ILE A 183 5.46 1.09 -20.77
C ILE A 183 6.40 -0.13 -20.62
N PRO A 184 6.50 -0.76 -19.43
CA PRO A 184 7.41 -1.87 -19.19
C PRO A 184 6.95 -3.13 -19.93
N GLY A 185 7.90 -3.88 -20.50
CA GLY A 185 7.64 -5.07 -21.29
C GLY A 185 6.88 -4.72 -22.59
N ASP A 186 5.91 -5.54 -22.95
CA ASP A 186 4.98 -5.32 -24.06
C ASP A 186 3.67 -4.64 -23.60
N GLY A 187 3.56 -4.32 -22.31
CA GLY A 187 2.39 -3.69 -21.72
C GLY A 187 1.18 -4.61 -21.54
N SER A 188 1.31 -5.92 -21.77
CA SER A 188 0.20 -6.89 -21.67
C SER A 188 -0.02 -7.44 -20.26
N SER A 189 0.88 -7.17 -19.30
CA SER A 189 0.73 -7.58 -17.92
C SER A 189 -0.56 -7.03 -17.32
N LEU A 190 -1.34 -7.92 -16.68
CA LEU A 190 -2.59 -7.56 -16.02
C LEU A 190 -2.32 -6.94 -14.65
N TRP A 191 -3.14 -5.96 -14.31
CA TRP A 191 -3.10 -5.25 -13.05
C TRP A 191 -4.50 -4.94 -12.54
N THR A 192 -4.66 -4.94 -11.20
CA THR A 192 -5.88 -4.44 -10.54
C THR A 192 -5.59 -3.09 -9.93
N LEU A 193 -6.41 -2.09 -10.25
CA LEU A 193 -6.31 -0.73 -9.74
C LEU A 193 -7.44 -0.45 -8.77
N THR A 194 -7.14 0.16 -7.63
CA THR A 194 -8.17 0.52 -6.64
C THR A 194 -8.07 2.00 -6.33
N HIS A 195 -9.14 2.75 -6.60
CA HIS A 195 -9.18 4.13 -6.17
C HIS A 195 -9.20 4.20 -4.62
N SER A 196 -8.44 5.12 -4.03
CA SER A 196 -8.30 5.23 -2.57
C SER A 196 -9.62 5.41 -1.82
N LYS A 197 -10.63 6.04 -2.44
CA LYS A 197 -11.99 6.14 -1.88
C LYS A 197 -12.71 4.80 -1.82
N ASP A 198 -12.50 3.93 -2.82
CA ASP A 198 -13.09 2.59 -2.81
C ASP A 198 -12.35 1.68 -1.85
N PHE A 199 -11.02 1.77 -1.80
CA PHE A 199 -10.22 1.13 -0.76
C PHE A 199 -10.70 1.52 0.65
N ALA A 200 -10.98 2.82 0.88
CA ALA A 200 -11.46 3.32 2.15
C ALA A 200 -12.78 2.68 2.59
N LYS A 201 -13.70 2.37 1.67
CA LYS A 201 -14.98 1.69 1.99
C LYS A 201 -14.73 0.31 2.61
N GLY A 202 -13.88 -0.49 1.96
CA GLY A 202 -13.51 -1.81 2.46
C GLY A 202 -12.76 -1.72 3.80
N TYR A 203 -11.76 -0.84 3.87
CA TYR A 203 -10.94 -0.66 5.07
C TYR A 203 -11.78 -0.25 6.29
N VAL A 204 -12.61 0.79 6.15
CA VAL A 204 -13.46 1.28 7.26
C VAL A 204 -14.51 0.24 7.65
N GLY A 205 -14.93 -0.63 6.72
CA GLY A 205 -15.79 -1.79 7.01
C GLY A 205 -15.11 -2.86 7.88
N LEU A 206 -13.77 -2.94 7.87
CA LEU A 206 -13.00 -3.84 8.73
C LEU A 206 -12.72 -3.25 10.11
N MET A 207 -12.80 -1.92 10.28
CA MET A 207 -12.51 -1.24 11.56
C MET A 207 -13.53 -1.64 12.62
N ALA A 208 -13.01 -2.07 13.78
CA ALA A 208 -13.78 -2.60 14.92
C ALA A 208 -14.68 -3.81 14.58
N ASN A 209 -14.35 -4.54 13.51
CA ASN A 209 -15.00 -5.79 13.20
C ASN A 209 -14.26 -6.96 13.90
N PRO A 210 -14.85 -7.61 14.92
CA PRO A 210 -14.19 -8.69 15.65
C PRO A 210 -13.91 -9.92 14.76
N HIS A 211 -14.69 -10.14 13.70
CA HIS A 211 -14.47 -11.23 12.75
C HIS A 211 -13.28 -10.99 11.81
N ALA A 212 -12.76 -9.76 11.76
CA ALA A 212 -11.57 -9.45 10.99
C ALA A 212 -10.27 -9.77 11.75
N ILE A 213 -10.33 -9.92 13.07
CA ILE A 213 -9.14 -10.19 13.89
C ILE A 213 -8.60 -11.60 13.60
N GLY A 214 -7.27 -11.70 13.43
CA GLY A 214 -6.57 -12.93 13.06
C GLY A 214 -6.66 -13.29 11.57
N ASN A 215 -7.20 -12.41 10.74
CA ASN A 215 -7.39 -12.63 9.31
C ASN A 215 -6.64 -11.60 8.44
N ALA A 216 -6.38 -11.99 7.20
CA ALA A 216 -5.87 -11.11 6.16
C ALA A 216 -6.94 -10.86 5.09
N PHE A 217 -6.97 -9.64 4.55
CA PHE A 217 -7.95 -9.21 3.55
C PHE A 217 -7.24 -8.55 2.37
N HIS A 218 -7.62 -8.93 1.17
CA HIS A 218 -7.16 -8.31 -0.07
C HIS A 218 -8.22 -7.30 -0.53
N ILE A 219 -7.97 -6.01 -0.33
CA ILE A 219 -8.89 -4.96 -0.78
C ILE A 219 -8.45 -4.46 -2.15
N THR A 220 -9.18 -4.86 -3.18
CA THR A 220 -8.95 -4.49 -4.58
C THR A 220 -10.25 -4.53 -5.37
N THR A 221 -10.20 -4.17 -6.66
CA THR A 221 -11.30 -4.37 -7.62
C THR A 221 -11.18 -5.73 -8.28
N ASP A 222 -12.30 -6.27 -8.77
CA ASP A 222 -12.34 -7.47 -9.62
C ASP A 222 -11.94 -7.16 -11.08
N GLU A 223 -11.94 -5.89 -11.48
CA GLU A 223 -11.53 -5.46 -12.79
C GLU A 223 -10.01 -5.51 -12.94
N SER A 224 -9.53 -6.21 -13.98
CA SER A 224 -8.13 -6.25 -14.35
C SER A 224 -7.91 -5.58 -15.70
N MET A 225 -6.86 -4.77 -15.80
CA MET A 225 -6.47 -4.05 -17.00
C MET A 225 -5.01 -4.34 -17.33
N THR A 226 -4.68 -4.35 -18.62
CA THR A 226 -3.28 -4.34 -19.05
C THR A 226 -2.66 -2.96 -18.85
N TRP A 227 -1.33 -2.86 -18.76
CA TRP A 227 -0.67 -1.56 -18.75
C TRP A 227 -0.98 -0.73 -19.99
N ASN A 228 -1.10 -1.37 -21.16
CA ASN A 228 -1.53 -0.67 -22.37
C ASN A 228 -2.90 -0.01 -22.21
N GLN A 229 -3.88 -0.73 -21.65
CA GLN A 229 -5.21 -0.18 -21.38
C GLN A 229 -5.18 0.95 -20.34
N ILE A 230 -4.40 0.79 -19.28
CA ILE A 230 -4.25 1.82 -18.22
C ILE A 230 -3.69 3.12 -18.80
N TYR A 231 -2.60 3.04 -19.57
CA TYR A 231 -2.00 4.23 -20.19
C TYR A 231 -2.89 4.86 -21.27
N GLN A 232 -3.61 4.02 -22.06
CA GLN A 232 -4.56 4.53 -23.03
C GLN A 232 -5.71 5.28 -22.35
N THR A 233 -6.27 4.71 -21.27
CA THR A 233 -7.32 5.37 -20.47
C THR A 233 -6.86 6.71 -19.89
N ILE A 234 -5.61 6.79 -19.44
CA ILE A 234 -5.03 8.06 -18.95
C ILE A 234 -4.93 9.07 -20.11
N ALA A 235 -4.45 8.65 -21.27
CA ALA A 235 -4.30 9.51 -22.44
C ALA A 235 -5.65 10.02 -22.94
N ASP A 236 -6.66 9.15 -23.01
CA ASP A 236 -8.03 9.48 -23.39
C ASP A 236 -8.66 10.50 -22.44
N ALA A 237 -8.47 10.31 -21.11
CA ALA A 237 -8.92 11.25 -20.10
C ALA A 237 -8.25 12.63 -20.19
N LEU A 238 -7.02 12.68 -20.70
CA LEU A 238 -6.30 13.92 -20.98
C LEU A 238 -6.64 14.54 -22.35
N GLY A 239 -7.44 13.86 -23.17
CA GLY A 239 -7.77 14.29 -24.53
C GLY A 239 -6.55 14.32 -25.46
N LYS A 240 -5.59 13.42 -25.29
CA LYS A 240 -4.33 13.37 -26.04
C LYS A 240 -4.08 11.97 -26.61
N PRO A 241 -3.45 11.87 -27.80
CA PRO A 241 -2.99 10.58 -28.29
C PRO A 241 -1.88 10.02 -27.39
N LEU A 242 -1.89 8.71 -27.17
CA LEU A 242 -0.82 8.01 -26.46
C LEU A 242 0.35 7.76 -27.42
N ASN A 243 1.53 8.27 -27.05
CA ASN A 243 2.79 7.93 -27.69
C ASN A 243 3.55 6.94 -26.80
N ALA A 244 3.23 5.64 -26.90
CA ALA A 244 3.79 4.58 -26.07
C ALA A 244 5.13 4.08 -26.60
N LEU A 245 6.12 3.94 -25.73
CA LEU A 245 7.39 3.26 -25.99
C LEU A 245 7.49 2.03 -25.08
N HIS A 246 7.40 0.85 -25.68
CA HIS A 246 7.56 -0.42 -24.96
C HIS A 246 9.05 -0.71 -24.77
N VAL A 247 9.45 -0.94 -23.52
CA VAL A 247 10.85 -1.19 -23.16
C VAL A 247 10.94 -2.43 -22.28
N ALA A 248 11.81 -3.37 -22.65
CA ALA A 248 12.03 -4.59 -21.90
C ALA A 248 12.37 -4.30 -20.43
N SER A 249 11.72 -4.98 -19.50
CA SER A 249 11.86 -4.73 -18.06
C SER A 249 13.28 -4.98 -17.57
N ASP A 250 13.99 -5.97 -18.11
CA ASP A 250 15.39 -6.22 -17.78
C ASP A 250 16.31 -5.07 -18.24
N PHE A 251 15.99 -4.42 -19.37
CA PHE A 251 16.72 -3.24 -19.81
C PHE A 251 16.47 -2.06 -18.87
N LEU A 252 15.22 -1.82 -18.50
CA LEU A 252 14.87 -0.77 -17.53
C LEU A 252 15.55 -1.00 -16.18
N ALA A 253 15.54 -2.24 -15.68
CA ALA A 253 16.16 -2.59 -14.41
C ALA A 253 17.67 -2.38 -14.40
N LYS A 254 18.37 -2.60 -15.53
CA LYS A 254 19.83 -2.40 -15.66
C LYS A 254 20.23 -0.92 -15.73
N HIS A 255 19.33 -0.04 -16.13
CA HIS A 255 19.62 1.38 -16.39
C HIS A 255 18.94 2.33 -15.40
N SER A 256 18.45 1.79 -14.28
CA SER A 256 17.87 2.59 -13.19
C SER A 256 18.82 2.64 -12.00
N ASP A 257 19.25 3.83 -11.63
CA ASP A 257 20.21 4.06 -10.55
C ASP A 257 19.57 4.38 -9.20
N HIS A 258 18.24 4.54 -9.13
CA HIS A 258 17.61 5.25 -8.01
C HIS A 258 16.84 4.41 -6.98
N TYR A 259 16.52 3.14 -7.27
CA TYR A 259 15.89 2.22 -6.30
C TYR A 259 15.86 0.79 -6.83
N ASP A 260 15.40 -0.17 -6.03
CA ASP A 260 15.29 -1.58 -6.44
C ASP A 260 14.21 -1.78 -7.54
N PHE A 261 14.45 -1.15 -8.69
CA PHE A 261 13.54 -1.13 -9.82
C PHE A 261 13.34 -2.53 -10.43
N ARG A 262 14.38 -3.36 -10.37
CA ARG A 262 14.28 -4.76 -10.77
C ARG A 262 13.33 -5.52 -9.86
N GLY A 263 13.47 -5.35 -8.55
CA GLY A 263 12.57 -5.94 -7.57
C GLY A 263 11.14 -5.48 -7.77
N GLU A 264 10.92 -4.19 -7.99
CA GLU A 264 9.60 -3.63 -8.25
C GLU A 264 8.97 -4.18 -9.54
N LEU A 265 9.70 -4.18 -10.66
CA LEU A 265 9.19 -4.68 -11.95
C LEU A 265 8.85 -6.17 -11.91
N LEU A 266 9.70 -6.99 -11.31
CA LEU A 266 9.53 -8.45 -11.27
C LEU A 266 8.68 -8.90 -10.09
N GLY A 267 8.85 -8.23 -8.94
CA GLY A 267 8.15 -8.56 -7.71
C GLY A 267 6.73 -8.05 -7.65
N ASP A 268 6.41 -6.98 -8.40
CA ASP A 268 5.10 -6.34 -8.40
C ASP A 268 4.32 -6.54 -9.71
N ARG A 269 4.69 -7.51 -10.56
CA ARG A 269 4.02 -7.82 -11.84
C ARG A 269 3.94 -6.67 -12.87
N LYS A 270 4.80 -5.70 -12.80
CA LYS A 270 4.82 -4.62 -13.81
C LYS A 270 5.40 -5.06 -15.17
N SER A 271 5.87 -6.32 -15.28
CA SER A 271 6.40 -6.86 -16.51
C SER A 271 5.88 -8.26 -16.81
N THR A 272 5.59 -8.53 -18.08
CA THR A 272 5.60 -9.90 -18.61
C THR A 272 7.04 -10.35 -18.70
N ARG A 273 7.38 -11.55 -18.16
CA ARG A 273 8.54 -12.27 -18.63
C ARG A 273 8.29 -12.57 -20.10
N LEU A 274 8.98 -11.91 -21.00
CA LEU A 274 9.31 -12.54 -22.26
C LEU A 274 10.07 -13.80 -21.89
N ASN A 275 9.49 -14.96 -22.16
CA ASN A 275 10.20 -16.23 -22.11
C ASN A 275 11.37 -16.10 -23.08
N SER A 276 12.53 -15.69 -22.58
CA SER A 276 13.81 -15.90 -23.24
C SER A 276 14.24 -17.36 -22.96
N SER A 277 13.41 -18.29 -23.42
CA SER A 277 13.85 -19.64 -23.69
C SER A 277 14.20 -19.69 -25.16
N HIS A 278 15.38 -19.24 -25.49
CA HIS A 278 16.19 -19.77 -26.61
C HIS A 278 17.64 -19.37 -26.36
#